data_ff8da98782783056a58b0c8203248267
#
_entry.id   ff8da98782783056a58b0c8203248267
#
_cell.length_a   1.000
_cell.length_b   1.000
_cell.length_c   1.000
_cell.angle_alpha   90.00
_cell.angle_beta   90.00
_cell.angle_gamma   90.00
#
_symmetry.space_group_name_H-M   'P 1'
#
loop_
_entity.id
_entity.type
_entity.pdbx_description
1 polymer ?
#
loop_
_entity_poly.entity_id
_entity_poly.type
_entity_poly.pdbx_seq_one_letter_code
_entity_poly.pdbx_strand_id
1 'polypeptide(L)'
;MEILNVVILSLVILFLMQRLLPTKGVRQISVAELKQELQDKNKQFVDVRTPGEYKGNHIRNFKNIPLHELSQKANELSKEKEVDVICQSGMRSNKASKMLKKLGFQKVTNVKGGMNVWN
;
A
#
# COMPACT_ATOMS: atom_id res chain seq x y z
N MET A 1 23.66 -23.21 -24.16
CA MET A 1 23.41 -23.28 -22.68
C MET A 1 23.60 -21.93 -22.02
N GLU A 2 24.67 -21.24 -22.32
CA GLU A 2 24.95 -19.94 -21.73
C GLU A 2 23.89 -18.89 -22.09
N ILE A 3 23.44 -18.89 -23.35
CA ILE A 3 22.41 -17.96 -23.82
C ILE A 3 21.08 -18.21 -23.06
N LEU A 4 20.72 -19.49 -22.87
CA LEU A 4 19.51 -19.84 -22.15
C LEU A 4 19.58 -19.39 -20.69
N ASN A 5 20.73 -19.56 -20.05
CA ASN A 5 20.93 -19.12 -18.66
C ASN A 5 20.84 -17.60 -18.54
N VAL A 6 21.40 -16.86 -19.49
CA VAL A 6 21.32 -15.40 -19.53
C VAL A 6 19.87 -14.95 -19.70
N VAL A 7 19.09 -15.59 -20.57
CA VAL A 7 17.68 -15.26 -20.79
C VAL A 7 16.88 -15.52 -19.53
N ILE A 8 17.06 -16.68 -18.89
CA ILE A 8 16.36 -17.02 -17.66
C ILE A 8 16.68 -16.02 -16.54
N LEU A 9 17.97 -15.71 -16.37
CA LEU A 9 18.39 -14.76 -15.35
C LEU A 9 17.80 -13.37 -15.61
N SER A 10 17.79 -12.92 -16.85
CA SER A 10 17.22 -11.64 -17.25
C SER A 10 15.72 -11.58 -16.93
N LEU A 11 14.98 -12.67 -17.21
CA LEU A 11 13.56 -12.75 -16.91
C LEU A 11 13.28 -12.74 -15.42
N VAL A 12 14.10 -13.43 -14.63
CA VAL A 12 13.99 -13.43 -13.17
C VAL A 12 14.22 -12.03 -12.61
N ILE A 13 15.27 -11.36 -13.07
CA ILE A 13 15.58 -9.99 -12.64
C ILE A 13 14.43 -9.05 -12.99
N LEU A 14 13.94 -9.13 -14.23
CA LEU A 14 12.82 -8.30 -14.67
C LEU A 14 11.57 -8.54 -13.81
N PHE A 15 11.25 -9.80 -13.51
CA PHE A 15 10.14 -10.18 -12.67
C PHE A 15 10.27 -9.59 -11.26
N LEU A 16 11.47 -9.72 -10.66
CA LEU A 16 11.73 -9.17 -9.33
C LEU A 16 11.64 -7.64 -9.33
N MET A 17 12.16 -6.99 -10.36
CA MET A 17 12.09 -5.54 -10.49
C MET A 17 10.64 -5.06 -10.58
N GLN A 18 9.80 -5.76 -11.34
CA GLN A 18 8.39 -5.43 -11.45
C GLN A 18 7.66 -5.55 -10.11
N ARG A 19 8.07 -6.52 -9.27
CA ARG A 19 7.51 -6.71 -7.94
C ARG A 19 7.91 -5.62 -6.95
N LEU A 20 9.10 -5.04 -7.14
CA LEU A 20 9.65 -4.01 -6.25
C LEU A 20 9.26 -2.59 -6.67
N LEU A 21 8.85 -2.39 -7.93
CA LEU A 21 8.48 -1.07 -8.42
C LEU A 21 7.10 -0.65 -7.89
N PRO A 22 6.92 0.66 -7.60
CA PRO A 22 5.61 1.18 -7.22
C PRO A 22 4.57 0.90 -8.31
N THR A 23 3.35 0.68 -7.91
CA THR A 23 2.24 0.44 -8.83
C THR A 23 1.93 1.72 -9.59
N LYS A 24 1.81 1.61 -10.92
CA LYS A 24 1.43 2.73 -11.78
C LYS A 24 0.05 3.25 -11.37
N GLY A 25 -0.08 4.57 -11.28
CA GLY A 25 -1.33 5.21 -10.91
C GLY A 25 -1.54 5.31 -9.40
N VAL A 26 -0.59 4.86 -8.60
CA VAL A 26 -0.61 5.00 -7.15
C VAL A 26 0.36 6.11 -6.74
N ARG A 27 -0.15 7.09 -6.01
CA ARG A 27 0.68 8.18 -5.49
C ARG A 27 1.53 7.65 -4.34
N GLN A 28 2.79 8.03 -4.31
CA GLN A 28 3.72 7.65 -3.23
C GLN A 28 4.01 8.86 -2.37
N ILE A 29 3.77 8.76 -1.08
CA ILE A 29 4.08 9.85 -0.15
C ILE A 29 4.98 9.39 0.98
N SER A 30 5.69 10.33 1.58
CA SER A 30 6.48 10.09 2.78
C SER A 30 5.59 10.18 4.02
N VAL A 31 6.12 9.72 5.16
CA VAL A 31 5.45 9.89 6.45
C VAL A 31 5.29 11.38 6.79
N ALA A 32 6.27 12.21 6.43
CA ALA A 32 6.17 13.66 6.65
C ALA A 32 4.99 14.26 5.88
N GLU A 33 4.80 13.85 4.64
CA GLU A 33 3.66 14.29 3.82
C GLU A 33 2.35 13.78 4.41
N LEU A 34 2.32 12.52 4.87
CA LEU A 34 1.13 11.95 5.50
C LEU A 34 0.70 12.77 6.70
N LYS A 35 1.63 13.21 7.53
CA LYS A 35 1.30 14.01 8.72
C LYS A 35 0.53 15.27 8.38
N GLN A 36 0.80 15.87 7.23
CA GLN A 36 0.08 17.06 6.77
C GLN A 36 -1.31 16.73 6.26
N GLU A 37 -1.56 15.49 5.88
CA GLU A 37 -2.84 15.05 5.28
C GLU A 37 -3.81 14.45 6.29
N LEU A 38 -3.36 14.13 7.51
CA LEU A 38 -4.18 13.40 8.49
C LEU A 38 -5.48 14.09 8.90
N GLN A 39 -5.58 15.41 8.72
CA GLN A 39 -6.77 16.17 9.07
C GLN A 39 -7.74 16.35 7.89
N ASP A 40 -7.36 15.85 6.72
CA ASP A 40 -8.20 15.97 5.53
C ASP A 40 -9.36 14.98 5.60
N LYS A 41 -10.58 15.51 5.76
CA LYS A 41 -11.80 14.72 5.89
C LYS A 41 -12.26 14.11 4.57
N ASN A 42 -11.66 14.52 3.45
CA ASN A 42 -11.98 13.96 2.14
C ASN A 42 -11.13 12.74 1.80
N LYS A 43 -10.32 12.29 2.73
CA LYS A 43 -9.47 11.11 2.57
C LYS A 43 -9.89 10.01 3.52
N GLN A 44 -9.57 8.79 3.14
CA GLN A 44 -9.75 7.60 3.94
C GLN A 44 -8.37 7.03 4.26
N PHE A 45 -8.17 6.62 5.50
CA PHE A 45 -6.87 6.11 5.94
C PHE A 45 -7.03 4.65 6.35
N VAL A 46 -6.25 3.77 5.73
CA VAL A 46 -6.36 2.32 5.94
C VAL A 46 -5.01 1.74 6.30
N ASP A 47 -4.97 1.04 7.44
CA ASP A 47 -3.82 0.29 7.90
C ASP A 47 -4.06 -1.18 7.55
N VAL A 48 -3.22 -1.74 6.67
CA VAL A 48 -3.40 -3.10 6.17
C VAL A 48 -2.54 -4.13 6.91
N ARG A 49 -2.01 -3.75 8.08
CA ARG A 49 -1.27 -4.67 8.94
C ARG A 49 -2.24 -5.64 9.63
N THR A 50 -1.67 -6.63 10.31
CA THR A 50 -2.48 -7.54 11.12
C THR A 50 -3.14 -6.80 12.28
N PRO A 51 -4.24 -7.34 12.84
CA PRO A 51 -4.89 -6.73 14.02
C PRO A 51 -3.94 -6.61 15.21
N GLY A 52 -3.04 -7.57 15.40
CA GLY A 52 -2.08 -7.53 16.50
C GLY A 52 -1.08 -6.39 16.35
N GLU A 53 -0.55 -6.20 15.15
CA GLU A 53 0.34 -5.08 14.87
C GLU A 53 -0.37 -3.73 15.11
N TYR A 54 -1.59 -3.63 14.64
CA TYR A 54 -2.39 -2.41 14.79
C TYR A 54 -2.68 -2.11 16.27
N LYS A 55 -3.04 -3.12 17.06
CA LYS A 55 -3.30 -2.94 18.48
C LYS A 55 -2.06 -2.50 19.24
N GLY A 56 -0.88 -2.99 18.84
CA GLY A 56 0.36 -2.64 19.49
C GLY A 56 0.73 -1.18 19.33
N ASN A 57 0.51 -0.63 18.16
CA ASN A 57 0.76 0.77 17.86
C ASN A 57 0.12 1.10 16.51
N HIS A 58 -0.60 2.21 16.42
CA HIS A 58 -1.19 2.64 15.15
C HIS A 58 -1.36 4.15 15.11
N ILE A 59 -1.54 4.66 13.92
CA ILE A 59 -1.80 6.08 13.71
C ILE A 59 -3.30 6.35 13.92
N ARG A 60 -3.59 7.34 14.74
CA ARG A 60 -4.95 7.82 14.92
C ARG A 60 -5.54 8.18 13.55
N ASN A 61 -6.81 7.92 13.36
CA ASN A 61 -7.58 8.11 12.12
C ASN A 61 -7.43 6.98 11.09
N PHE A 62 -6.53 6.03 11.29
CA PHE A 62 -6.43 4.88 10.40
C PHE A 62 -7.37 3.76 10.84
N LYS A 63 -8.13 3.24 9.90
CA LYS A 63 -8.96 2.06 10.08
C LYS A 63 -8.14 0.82 9.76
N ASN A 64 -8.18 -0.19 10.60
CA ASN A 64 -7.48 -1.43 10.34
C ASN A 64 -8.32 -2.35 9.45
N ILE A 65 -7.86 -2.57 8.24
CA ILE A 65 -8.38 -3.60 7.34
C ILE A 65 -7.19 -4.43 6.90
N PRO A 66 -6.94 -5.59 7.54
CA PRO A 66 -5.80 -6.40 7.18
C PRO A 66 -5.79 -6.77 5.70
N LEU A 67 -4.60 -6.90 5.12
CA LEU A 67 -4.44 -7.15 3.68
C LEU A 67 -5.28 -8.32 3.20
N HIS A 68 -5.31 -9.43 3.96
CA HIS A 68 -6.05 -10.64 3.56
C HIS A 68 -7.57 -10.47 3.60
N GLU A 69 -8.07 -9.41 4.25
CA GLU A 69 -9.50 -9.12 4.29
C GLU A 69 -9.91 -7.98 3.36
N LEU A 70 -8.92 -7.31 2.74
CA LEU A 70 -9.18 -6.08 2.01
C LEU A 70 -10.17 -6.24 0.86
N SER A 71 -10.04 -7.31 0.08
CA SER A 71 -10.93 -7.53 -1.07
C SER A 71 -12.39 -7.69 -0.64
N GLN A 72 -12.64 -8.29 0.53
CA GLN A 72 -13.98 -8.49 1.06
C GLN A 72 -14.54 -7.23 1.73
N LYS A 73 -13.67 -6.42 2.34
CA LYS A 73 -14.07 -5.25 3.12
C LYS A 73 -13.89 -3.93 2.38
N ALA A 74 -13.42 -3.95 1.14
CA ALA A 74 -13.24 -2.74 0.36
C ALA A 74 -14.55 -1.96 0.16
N ASN A 75 -15.70 -2.65 0.24
CA ASN A 75 -17.00 -2.01 0.13
C ASN A 75 -17.32 -1.10 1.33
N GLU A 76 -16.57 -1.19 2.41
CA GLU A 76 -16.68 -0.25 3.54
C GLU A 76 -16.03 1.10 3.22
N LEU A 77 -15.29 1.19 2.12
CA LEU A 77 -14.61 2.40 1.68
C LEU A 77 -15.31 3.01 0.47
N SER A 78 -15.17 4.32 0.32
CA SER A 78 -15.69 5.01 -0.86
C SER A 78 -14.67 4.98 -1.99
N LYS A 79 -15.07 4.50 -3.16
CA LYS A 79 -14.20 4.45 -4.35
C LYS A 79 -13.88 5.83 -4.91
N GLU A 80 -14.68 6.83 -4.55
CA GLU A 80 -14.55 8.19 -5.06
C GLU A 80 -13.60 9.05 -4.21
N LYS A 81 -13.37 8.65 -2.95
CA LYS A 81 -12.47 9.35 -2.05
C LYS A 81 -11.06 8.75 -2.14
N GLU A 82 -10.07 9.60 -2.00
CA GLU A 82 -8.68 9.14 -1.94
C GLU A 82 -8.47 8.24 -0.72
N VAL A 83 -7.75 7.14 -0.93
CA VAL A 83 -7.40 6.19 0.13
C VAL A 83 -5.89 6.23 0.34
N ASP A 84 -5.47 6.59 1.55
CA ASP A 84 -4.06 6.51 1.95
C ASP A 84 -3.86 5.20 2.69
N VAL A 85 -2.91 4.37 2.23
CA VAL A 85 -2.69 3.01 2.73
C VAL A 85 -1.33 2.92 3.38
N ILE A 86 -1.28 2.36 4.59
CA ILE A 86 -0.02 2.16 5.33
C ILE A 86 0.11 0.70 5.77
N CYS A 87 1.35 0.22 5.86
CA CYS A 87 1.69 -1.03 6.52
C CYS A 87 2.95 -0.83 7.36
N GLN A 88 3.66 -1.91 7.69
CA GLN A 88 4.86 -1.79 8.52
C GLN A 88 6.06 -1.23 7.75
N SER A 89 6.30 -1.75 6.53
CA SER A 89 7.50 -1.41 5.74
C SER A 89 7.20 -0.79 4.37
N GLY A 90 5.96 -0.86 3.91
CA GLY A 90 5.54 -0.38 2.58
C GLY A 90 5.24 -1.50 1.58
N MET A 91 5.60 -2.75 1.86
CA MET A 91 5.39 -3.87 0.93
C MET A 91 3.94 -4.30 0.85
N ARG A 92 3.30 -4.53 1.99
CA ARG A 92 1.88 -4.93 2.03
C ARG A 92 0.99 -3.81 1.53
N SER A 93 1.31 -2.57 1.87
CA SER A 93 0.53 -1.42 1.42
C SER A 93 0.67 -1.19 -0.08
N ASN A 94 1.82 -1.51 -0.66
CA ASN A 94 1.98 -1.46 -2.12
C ASN A 94 1.07 -2.50 -2.80
N LYS A 95 1.02 -3.72 -2.26
CA LYS A 95 0.11 -4.76 -2.75
C LYS A 95 -1.35 -4.37 -2.57
N ALA A 96 -1.69 -3.81 -1.40
CA ALA A 96 -3.04 -3.32 -1.12
C ALA A 96 -3.45 -2.21 -2.09
N SER A 97 -2.54 -1.30 -2.39
CA SER A 97 -2.78 -0.22 -3.36
C SER A 97 -3.12 -0.76 -4.73
N LYS A 98 -2.39 -1.79 -5.17
CA LYS A 98 -2.65 -2.50 -6.42
C LYS A 98 -4.05 -3.10 -6.44
N MET A 99 -4.42 -3.77 -5.34
CA MET A 99 -5.74 -4.37 -5.21
C MET A 99 -6.85 -3.33 -5.28
N LEU A 100 -6.69 -2.21 -4.59
CA LEU A 100 -7.67 -1.14 -4.59
C LEU A 100 -7.85 -0.53 -5.98
N LYS A 101 -6.76 -0.32 -6.72
CA LYS A 101 -6.85 0.17 -8.10
C LYS A 101 -7.64 -0.80 -8.97
N LYS A 102 -7.41 -2.09 -8.84
CA LYS A 102 -8.16 -3.11 -9.59
C LYS A 102 -9.64 -3.14 -9.22
N LEU A 103 -9.96 -2.80 -7.96
CA LEU A 103 -11.34 -2.76 -7.48
C LEU A 103 -12.08 -1.47 -7.88
N GLY A 104 -11.40 -0.56 -8.58
CA GLY A 104 -12.04 0.64 -9.12
C GLY A 104 -11.84 1.90 -8.28
N PHE A 105 -10.96 1.88 -7.29
CA PHE A 105 -10.65 3.09 -6.52
C PHE A 105 -9.88 4.06 -7.40
N GLN A 106 -10.35 5.29 -7.47
CA GLN A 106 -9.82 6.29 -8.40
C GLN A 106 -8.50 6.87 -7.94
N LYS A 107 -8.36 7.13 -6.64
CA LYS A 107 -7.17 7.75 -6.06
C LYS A 107 -6.67 6.91 -4.91
N VAL A 108 -5.50 6.31 -5.08
CA VAL A 108 -4.85 5.49 -4.06
C VAL A 108 -3.46 6.02 -3.80
N THR A 109 -3.13 6.16 -2.53
CA THR A 109 -1.83 6.67 -2.08
C THR A 109 -1.18 5.64 -1.16
N ASN A 110 0.05 5.29 -1.45
CA ASN A 110 0.86 4.42 -0.61
C ASN A 110 1.81 5.25 0.25
N VAL A 111 1.87 4.96 1.55
CA VAL A 111 2.80 5.63 2.47
C VAL A 111 4.11 4.85 2.50
N LYS A 112 5.16 5.42 1.91
CA LYS A 112 6.47 4.80 1.83
C LYS A 112 7.09 4.62 3.21
N GLY A 113 7.73 3.47 3.41
CA GLY A 113 8.40 3.16 4.67
C GLY A 113 7.48 2.76 5.80
N GLY A 114 6.21 3.13 5.73
CA GLY A 114 5.19 2.72 6.66
C GLY A 114 5.48 3.06 8.11
N MET A 115 4.98 2.20 9.00
CA MET A 115 5.14 2.41 10.44
C MET A 115 6.60 2.37 10.91
N ASN A 116 7.49 1.73 10.14
CA ASN A 116 8.92 1.69 10.49
C ASN A 116 9.54 3.09 10.59
N VAL A 117 9.03 4.05 9.83
CA VAL A 117 9.55 5.43 9.84
C VAL A 117 8.57 6.43 10.45
N TRP A 118 7.49 5.94 11.01
CA TRP A 118 6.53 6.76 11.76
C TRP A 118 7.08 7.09 13.15
N ASN A 119 7.01 8.35 13.54
CA ASN A 119 7.43 8.82 14.87
C ASN A 119 6.62 10.02 15.35
#